data_1f79303506247b78b051a40354188745
#
_entry.id   1f79303506247b78b051a40354188745
#
_cell.length_a   1.000
_cell.length_b   1.000
_cell.length_c   1.000
_cell.angle_alpha   90.00
_cell.angle_beta   90.00
_cell.angle_gamma   90.00
#
_symmetry.space_group_name_H-M   'P 1'
#
loop_
_entity.id
_entity.type
_entity.pdbx_description
1 polymer ?
#
loop_
_entity_poly.entity_id
_entity_poly.type
_entity_poly.pdbx_seq_one_letter_code
_entity_poly.pdbx_strand_id
1 'polypeptide(L)' 'MATTTINVSGLTCNHCVNAVKDELGAIDGVQSVNVELVEGGISPVTIESATPLAEADLNDAIDEAGYTIVK' A
#
# COMPACT_ATOMS: atom_id res chain seq x y z
N MET A 1 -13.87 8.03 -8.85
CA MET A 1 -12.49 7.67 -8.50
C MET A 1 -12.23 7.99 -7.04
N ALA A 2 -11.56 7.12 -6.34
CA ALA A 2 -11.27 7.28 -4.93
C ALA A 2 -9.77 7.26 -4.69
N THR A 3 -9.31 8.08 -3.75
CA THR A 3 -7.92 8.13 -3.33
C THR A 3 -7.85 7.69 -1.88
N THR A 4 -7.02 6.72 -1.59
CA THR A 4 -6.81 6.21 -0.23
C THR A 4 -5.35 6.36 0.12
N THR A 5 -5.07 6.92 1.30
CA THR A 5 -3.71 7.06 1.80
C THR A 5 -3.56 6.22 3.06
N ILE A 6 -2.55 5.36 3.06
CA ILE A 6 -2.22 4.54 4.23
C ILE A 6 -0.75 4.74 4.58
N ASN A 7 -0.39 4.43 5.81
CA ASN A 7 0.98 4.48 6.27
C ASN A 7 1.45 3.06 6.53
N VAL A 8 2.59 2.71 5.95
CA VAL A 8 3.13 1.35 6.04
C VAL A 8 4.50 1.40 6.70
N SER A 9 4.72 0.54 7.67
CA SER A 9 6.01 0.43 8.34
C SER A 9 6.80 -0.75 7.82
N GLY A 10 8.11 -0.70 7.99
CA GLY A 10 9.01 -1.80 7.64
C GLY A 10 9.60 -1.74 6.24
N LEU A 11 9.28 -0.72 5.46
CA LEU A 11 9.85 -0.56 4.12
C LEU A 11 11.29 -0.01 4.24
N THR A 12 12.23 -0.73 3.64
CA THR A 12 13.65 -0.37 3.74
C THR A 12 14.34 -0.17 2.40
N CYS A 13 13.74 -0.65 1.31
CA CYS A 13 14.35 -0.55 -0.02
C CYS A 13 13.28 -0.62 -1.11
N ASN A 14 13.71 -0.46 -2.36
CA ASN A 14 12.82 -0.50 -3.51
C ASN A 14 12.15 -1.85 -3.71
N HIS A 15 12.79 -2.93 -3.32
CA HIS A 15 12.17 -4.27 -3.39
C HIS A 15 10.93 -4.34 -2.50
N CYS A 16 11.02 -3.74 -1.32
CA CYS A 16 9.88 -3.67 -0.40
C CYS A 16 8.75 -2.84 -1.01
N VAL A 17 9.10 -1.70 -1.61
CA VAL A 17 8.13 -0.84 -2.31
C VAL A 17 7.42 -1.62 -3.41
N ASN A 18 8.17 -2.37 -4.21
CA ASN A 18 7.60 -3.15 -5.31
C ASN A 18 6.67 -4.25 -4.80
N ALA A 19 7.02 -4.91 -3.71
CA ALA A 19 6.17 -5.93 -3.10
C ALA A 19 4.82 -5.34 -2.67
N VAL A 20 4.84 -4.18 -2.04
CA VAL A 20 3.62 -3.48 -1.63
C VAL A 20 2.80 -3.07 -2.85
N LYS A 21 3.44 -2.53 -3.87
CA LYS A 21 2.74 -2.12 -5.11
C LYS A 21 2.09 -3.31 -5.79
N ASP A 22 2.78 -4.44 -5.87
CA ASP A 22 2.27 -5.64 -6.52
C ASP A 22 1.04 -6.16 -5.78
N GLU A 23 1.09 -6.23 -4.46
CA GLU A 23 -0.02 -6.73 -3.67
C GLU A 23 -1.22 -5.78 -3.72
N LEU A 24 -0.99 -4.48 -3.58
CA LEU A 24 -2.08 -3.50 -3.66
C LEU A 24 -2.66 -3.42 -5.07
N GLY A 25 -1.82 -3.52 -6.07
CA GLY A 25 -2.25 -3.50 -7.46
C GLY A 25 -3.09 -4.70 -7.87
N ALA A 26 -3.03 -5.79 -7.10
CA ALA A 26 -3.84 -6.98 -7.34
C ALA A 26 -5.29 -6.82 -6.86
N ILE A 27 -5.59 -5.79 -6.08
CA ILE A 27 -6.94 -5.53 -5.60
C ILE A 27 -7.79 -5.01 -6.76
N ASP A 28 -8.98 -5.56 -6.92
CA ASP A 28 -9.91 -5.14 -7.96
C ASP A 28 -10.24 -3.65 -7.83
N GLY A 29 -10.16 -2.95 -8.95
CA GLY A 29 -10.48 -1.53 -9.01
C GLY A 29 -9.31 -0.60 -8.76
N VAL A 30 -8.16 -1.12 -8.32
CA VAL A 30 -6.96 -0.29 -8.13
C VAL A 30 -6.39 0.11 -9.49
N GLN A 31 -6.20 1.41 -9.68
CA GLN A 31 -5.67 1.98 -10.92
C GLN A 31 -4.20 2.33 -10.79
N SER A 32 -3.79 2.84 -9.64
CA SER A 32 -2.39 3.18 -9.41
C SER A 32 -2.05 3.10 -7.92
N VAL A 33 -0.79 2.83 -7.64
CA VAL A 33 -0.25 2.80 -6.28
C VAL A 33 1.04 3.61 -6.29
N ASN A 34 1.12 4.59 -5.41
CA ASN A 34 2.30 5.43 -5.27
C ASN A 34 2.84 5.31 -3.85
N VAL A 35 4.09 4.92 -3.72
CA VAL A 35 4.74 4.73 -2.41
C VAL A 35 5.86 5.75 -2.27
N GLU A 36 5.82 6.51 -1.19
CA GLU A 36 6.92 7.39 -0.82
C GLU A 36 7.78 6.69 0.20
N LEU A 37 8.91 6.16 -0.24
CA LEU A 37 9.79 5.37 0.63
C LEU A 37 10.46 6.25 1.69
N VAL A 38 10.26 5.87 2.95
CA VAL A 38 10.97 6.45 4.08
C VAL A 38 11.70 5.30 4.78
N GLU A 39 13.00 5.19 4.56
CA GLU A 39 13.81 4.10 5.12
C GLU A 39 13.77 4.10 6.63
N GLY A 40 13.43 2.95 7.20
CA GLY A 40 13.38 2.77 8.65
C GLY A 40 12.27 3.51 9.34
N GLY A 41 11.41 4.19 8.60
CA GLY A 41 10.30 4.95 9.16
C GLY A 41 8.96 4.50 8.59
N ILE A 42 7.99 5.41 8.63
CA ILE A 42 6.65 5.17 8.11
C ILE A 42 6.57 5.73 6.70
N SER A 43 6.23 4.88 5.74
CA SER A 43 6.14 5.24 4.33
C SER A 43 4.69 5.49 3.93
N PRO A 44 4.34 6.71 3.51
CA PRO A 44 2.99 6.97 3.01
C PRO A 44 2.74 6.25 1.68
N VAL A 45 1.59 5.63 1.55
CA VAL A 45 1.17 4.95 0.32
C VAL A 45 -0.14 5.56 -0.13
N THR A 46 -0.17 6.06 -1.36
CA THR A 46 -1.37 6.63 -1.96
C THR A 46 -1.88 5.69 -3.03
N ILE A 47 -3.15 5.30 -2.91
CA ILE A 47 -3.77 4.34 -3.82
C ILE A 47 -4.93 5.02 -4.51
N GLU A 48 -4.93 5.00 -5.84
CA GLU A 48 -6.05 5.47 -6.64
C GLU A 48 -6.83 4.29 -7.17
N SER A 49 -8.14 4.33 -6.97
CA SER A 49 -9.02 3.25 -7.37
C SER A 49 -10.31 3.78 -7.95
N ALA A 50 -10.98 2.94 -8.77
CA ALA A 50 -12.26 3.31 -9.36
C ALA A 50 -13.35 3.44 -8.31
N THR A 51 -13.27 2.64 -7.25
CA THR A 51 -14.21 2.66 -6.13
C THR A 51 -13.45 2.70 -4.81
N PRO A 52 -14.07 3.19 -3.72
CA PRO A 52 -13.42 3.17 -2.41
C PRO A 52 -13.04 1.73 -2.00
N LEU A 53 -11.84 1.59 -1.47
CA LEU A 53 -11.33 0.29 -1.04
C LEU A 53 -11.69 0.03 0.42
N ALA A 54 -11.98 -1.24 0.72
CA ALA A 54 -12.24 -1.66 2.09
C ALA A 54 -10.93 -1.73 2.87
N GLU A 55 -10.95 -1.30 4.12
CA GLU A 55 -9.76 -1.37 4.98
C GLU A 55 -9.24 -2.80 5.12
N ALA A 56 -10.15 -3.78 5.18
CA ALA A 56 -9.77 -5.18 5.26
C ALA A 56 -8.96 -5.63 4.05
N ASP A 57 -9.31 -5.17 2.85
CA ASP A 57 -8.58 -5.51 1.64
C ASP A 57 -7.17 -4.91 1.67
N LEU A 58 -7.04 -3.69 2.16
CA LEU A 58 -5.75 -3.03 2.29
C LEU A 58 -4.87 -3.75 3.32
N ASN A 59 -5.45 -4.11 4.46
CA ASN A 59 -4.73 -4.84 5.50
C ASN A 59 -4.25 -6.20 4.98
N ASP A 60 -5.09 -6.92 4.26
CA ASP A 60 -4.73 -8.22 3.70
C ASP A 60 -3.58 -8.10 2.71
N ALA A 61 -3.64 -7.11 1.83
CA ALA A 61 -2.60 -6.91 0.83
C ALA A 61 -1.25 -6.58 1.47
N ILE A 62 -1.25 -5.68 2.45
CA ILE A 62 -0.03 -5.29 3.15
C ILE A 62 0.52 -6.44 3.98
N ASP A 63 -0.37 -7.22 4.60
CA ASP A 63 0.02 -8.40 5.37
C ASP A 63 0.65 -9.46 4.47
N GLU A 64 0.09 -9.69 3.28
CA GLU A 64 0.65 -10.62 2.29
C GLU A 64 2.03 -10.17 1.81
N ALA A 65 2.25 -8.86 1.71
CA ALA A 65 3.55 -8.32 1.35
C ALA A 65 4.57 -8.45 2.49
N GLY A 66 4.12 -8.76 3.71
CA GLY A 66 4.97 -8.92 4.86
C GLY A 66 5.21 -7.66 5.66
N TYR A 67 4.33 -6.67 5.54
CA TYR A 67 4.45 -5.37 6.23
C TYR A 67 3.24 -5.10 7.09
N THR A 68 3.22 -3.93 7.73
CA THR A 68 2.16 -3.56 8.67
C THR A 68 1.68 -2.15 8.37
N ILE A 69 0.36 -1.97 8.35
CA ILE A 69 -0.23 -0.64 8.26
C ILE A 69 -0.19 0.00 9.64
N VAL A 70 0.30 1.23 9.67
CA VAL A 70 0.36 2.05 10.90
C VAL A 70 -0.76 3.08 10.84
N LYS A 71 -1.54 3.13 11.88
CA LYS A 71 -2.64 4.11 11.98
C LYS A 71 -2.21 5.39 12.67
#